data_a369d48101ad67bd2b43366d6e3c1dd8
#
_entry.id   a369d48101ad67bd2b43366d6e3c1dd8
#
_cell.length_a   1.000
_cell.length_b   1.000
_cell.length_c   1.000
_cell.angle_alpha   90.00
_cell.angle_beta   90.00
_cell.angle_gamma   90.00
#
_symmetry.space_group_name_H-M   'P 1'
#
loop_
_entity.id
_entity.type
_entity.pdbx_description
1 polymer ?
#
loop_
_entity_poly.entity_id
_entity_poly.type
_entity_poly.pdbx_seq_one_letter_code
_entity_poly.pdbx_strand_id
1 'polypeptide(L)'
;MKKIPHQTELKRGMVLYMWPEVVGDQINSVTKNLHFKGTSLIVHVENDAWRHELHMNRFSIAKKLNDKVDSNVVKEIVVRA
;
A
#
# COMPACT_ATOMS: atom_id res chain seq x y z
N MET A 1 -16.81 -18.62 15.10
CA MET A 1 -16.02 -17.49 15.57
C MET A 1 -16.51 -16.18 14.99
N LYS A 2 -16.59 -15.21 15.85
CA LYS A 2 -17.14 -13.93 15.48
C LYS A 2 -16.07 -13.02 14.87
N LYS A 3 -16.36 -12.43 13.73
CA LYS A 3 -15.45 -11.47 13.12
C LYS A 3 -15.44 -10.17 13.91
N ILE A 4 -14.27 -9.60 14.04
CA ILE A 4 -14.13 -8.27 14.64
C ILE A 4 -14.50 -7.26 13.56
N PRO A 5 -15.55 -6.43 13.79
CA PRO A 5 -16.03 -5.51 12.74
C PRO A 5 -14.98 -4.53 12.22
N HIS A 6 -14.03 -4.15 13.08
CA HIS A 6 -13.02 -3.16 12.72
C HIS A 6 -11.70 -3.75 12.26
N GLN A 7 -11.65 -5.07 12.06
CA GLN A 7 -10.41 -5.73 11.69
C GLN A 7 -9.86 -5.22 10.36
N THR A 8 -10.74 -4.97 9.39
CA THR A 8 -10.30 -4.48 8.09
C THR A 8 -9.65 -3.10 8.21
N GLU A 9 -10.25 -2.21 9.01
CA GLU A 9 -9.67 -0.88 9.22
C GLU A 9 -8.33 -0.97 9.93
N LEU A 10 -8.23 -1.85 10.92
CA LEU A 10 -6.97 -2.07 11.62
C LEU A 10 -5.89 -2.56 10.66
N LYS A 11 -6.23 -3.52 9.80
CA LYS A 11 -5.27 -4.04 8.83
C LYS A 11 -4.87 -2.99 7.81
N ARG A 12 -5.78 -2.14 7.38
CA ARG A 12 -5.46 -1.02 6.51
C ARG A 12 -4.46 -0.08 7.16
N GLY A 13 -4.68 0.24 8.42
CA GLY A 13 -3.74 1.07 9.18
C GLY A 13 -2.37 0.44 9.25
N MET A 14 -2.31 -0.87 9.46
CA MET A 14 -1.05 -1.60 9.49
C MET A 14 -0.34 -1.54 8.13
N VAL A 15 -1.09 -1.63 7.04
CA VAL A 15 -0.51 -1.51 5.69
C VAL A 15 0.16 -0.15 5.52
N LEU A 16 -0.52 0.92 5.92
CA LEU A 16 0.05 2.26 5.82
C LEU A 16 1.33 2.38 6.64
N TYR A 17 1.34 1.77 7.80
CA TYR A 17 2.51 1.78 8.68
C TYR A 17 3.68 0.99 8.07
N MET A 18 3.37 -0.13 7.40
CA MET A 18 4.38 -1.01 6.83
C MET A 18 4.92 -0.55 5.49
N TRP A 19 4.31 0.48 4.91
CA TRP A 19 4.69 0.96 3.58
C TRP A 19 6.20 1.23 3.45
N PRO A 20 6.82 2.01 4.36
CA PRO A 20 8.26 2.29 4.22
C PRO A 20 9.11 1.02 4.26
N GLU A 21 8.73 0.07 5.08
CA GLU A 21 9.49 -1.17 5.21
C GLU A 21 9.42 -2.02 3.94
N VAL A 22 8.26 -2.04 3.30
CA VAL A 22 8.05 -2.87 2.12
C VAL A 22 8.68 -2.25 0.88
N VAL A 23 8.55 -0.94 0.69
CA VAL A 23 9.03 -0.28 -0.54
C VAL A 23 10.43 0.28 -0.41
N GLY A 24 10.92 0.51 0.80
CA GLY A 24 12.23 1.07 1.05
C GLY A 24 12.24 2.59 1.15
N ASP A 25 13.36 3.11 1.63
CA ASP A 25 13.48 4.53 1.95
C ASP A 25 13.35 5.42 0.72
N GLN A 26 13.88 4.99 -0.40
CA GLN A 26 13.86 5.81 -1.61
C GLN A 26 12.44 6.06 -2.09
N ILE A 27 11.64 5.01 -2.19
CA ILE A 27 10.25 5.16 -2.63
C ILE A 27 9.45 5.88 -1.56
N ASN A 28 9.69 5.57 -0.29
CA ASN A 28 8.99 6.25 0.78
C ASN A 28 9.25 7.76 0.77
N SER A 29 10.48 8.17 0.47
CA SER A 29 10.84 9.58 0.46
C SER A 29 10.14 10.37 -0.65
N VAL A 30 9.75 9.72 -1.73
CA VAL A 30 9.04 10.37 -2.83
C VAL A 30 7.52 10.15 -2.76
N THR A 31 7.06 9.41 -1.77
CA THR A 31 5.63 9.19 -1.55
C THR A 31 5.05 10.39 -0.81
N LYS A 32 4.19 11.14 -1.50
CA LYS A 32 3.58 12.34 -0.92
C LYS A 32 2.37 12.02 -0.09
N ASN A 33 1.59 11.04 -0.51
CA ASN A 33 0.36 10.69 0.16
C ASN A 33 0.07 9.22 -0.06
N LEU A 34 -0.56 8.62 0.92
CA LEU A 34 -0.88 7.21 0.92
C LEU A 34 -2.20 7.03 1.65
N HIS A 35 -3.21 6.51 0.95
CA HIS A 35 -4.50 6.28 1.58
C HIS A 35 -5.26 5.17 0.86
N PHE A 36 -6.26 4.63 1.53
CA PHE A 36 -7.14 3.63 0.94
C PHE A 36 -8.39 4.27 0.38
N LYS A 37 -8.83 3.74 -0.74
CA LYS A 37 -10.15 4.03 -1.28
C LYS A 37 -10.77 2.67 -1.58
N GLY A 38 -11.65 2.21 -0.68
CA GLY A 38 -12.16 0.85 -0.77
C GLY A 38 -11.04 -0.14 -0.56
N THR A 39 -10.82 -1.02 -1.52
CA THR A 39 -9.75 -2.02 -1.49
C THR A 39 -8.54 -1.59 -2.31
N SER A 40 -8.54 -0.36 -2.79
CA SER A 40 -7.43 0.18 -3.57
C SER A 40 -6.54 1.04 -2.67
N LEU A 41 -5.25 0.79 -2.74
CA LEU A 41 -4.27 1.62 -2.04
C LEU A 41 -3.81 2.70 -3.02
N ILE A 42 -4.11 3.95 -2.72
CA ILE A 42 -3.78 5.08 -3.58
C ILE A 42 -2.46 5.68 -3.12
N VAL A 43 -1.50 5.74 -4.02
CA VAL A 43 -0.15 6.23 -3.72
C VAL A 43 0.14 7.43 -4.60
N HIS A 44 0.42 8.57 -3.99
CA HIS A 44 0.78 9.79 -4.70
C HIS A 44 2.28 9.99 -4.67
N VAL A 45 2.89 9.98 -5.84
CA VAL A 45 4.34 10.10 -5.99
C VAL A 45 4.63 11.17 -7.03
N GLU A 46 5.49 12.13 -6.70
CA GLU A 46 5.80 13.25 -7.59
C GLU A 46 6.67 12.88 -8.78
N ASN A 47 7.57 11.98 -8.58
CA ASN A 47 8.59 11.65 -9.58
C ASN A 47 8.06 10.64 -10.59
N ASP A 48 8.13 11.01 -11.88
CA ASP A 48 7.63 10.16 -12.97
C ASP A 48 8.31 8.80 -13.01
N ALA A 49 9.62 8.79 -12.83
CA ALA A 49 10.38 7.54 -12.88
C ALA A 49 9.96 6.59 -11.77
N TRP A 50 9.78 7.14 -10.56
CA TRP A 50 9.34 6.33 -9.43
C TRP A 50 7.89 5.88 -9.56
N ARG A 51 7.03 6.72 -10.17
CA ARG A 51 5.65 6.30 -10.46
C ARG A 51 5.64 5.10 -11.38
N HIS A 52 6.45 5.15 -12.42
CA HIS A 52 6.56 4.05 -13.38
C HIS A 52 7.06 2.78 -12.68
N GLU A 53 8.10 2.92 -11.87
CA GLU A 53 8.68 1.81 -11.15
C GLU A 53 7.65 1.16 -10.21
N LEU A 54 6.92 1.97 -9.47
CA LEU A 54 5.88 1.47 -8.58
C LEU A 54 4.77 0.76 -9.35
N HIS A 55 4.36 1.34 -10.46
CA HIS A 55 3.30 0.74 -11.28
C HIS A 55 3.72 -0.63 -11.78
N MET A 56 4.96 -0.74 -12.24
CA MET A 56 5.49 -2.00 -12.75
C MET A 56 5.55 -3.09 -11.68
N ASN A 57 5.76 -2.69 -10.43
CA ASN A 57 5.89 -3.63 -9.32
C ASN A 57 4.66 -3.72 -8.43
N ARG A 58 3.54 -3.15 -8.86
CA ARG A 58 2.36 -3.02 -8.00
C ARG A 58 1.81 -4.33 -7.46
N PHE A 59 1.83 -5.38 -8.26
CA PHE A 59 1.31 -6.67 -7.80
C PHE A 59 2.20 -7.28 -6.73
N SER A 60 3.51 -7.19 -6.93
CA SER A 60 4.47 -7.69 -5.95
C SER A 60 4.39 -6.92 -4.64
N ILE A 61 4.25 -5.61 -4.73
CA ILE A 61 4.15 -4.76 -3.54
C ILE A 61 2.86 -5.06 -2.78
N ALA A 62 1.74 -5.20 -3.50
CA ALA A 62 0.47 -5.54 -2.86
C ALA A 62 0.56 -6.86 -2.11
N LYS A 63 1.19 -7.85 -2.73
CA LYS A 63 1.36 -9.15 -2.10
C LYS A 63 2.20 -9.05 -0.84
N LYS A 64 3.31 -8.30 -0.89
CA LYS A 64 4.17 -8.12 0.27
C LYS A 64 3.45 -7.43 1.41
N LEU A 65 2.66 -6.40 1.09
CA LEU A 65 1.89 -5.69 2.10
C LEU A 65 0.85 -6.61 2.75
N ASN A 66 0.12 -7.36 1.93
CA ASN A 66 -0.87 -8.29 2.44
C ASN A 66 -0.25 -9.36 3.32
N ASP A 67 0.92 -9.86 2.92
CA ASP A 67 1.64 -10.86 3.70
C ASP A 67 2.08 -10.28 5.05
N LYS A 68 2.54 -9.04 5.07
CA LYS A 68 2.98 -8.39 6.31
C LYS A 68 1.88 -8.24 7.32
N VAL A 69 0.66 -7.99 6.86
CA VAL A 69 -0.47 -7.80 7.76
C VAL A 69 -1.34 -9.05 7.88
N ASP A 70 -0.92 -10.11 7.22
CA ASP A 70 -1.63 -11.39 7.24
C ASP A 70 -3.11 -11.22 6.89
N SER A 71 -3.38 -10.47 5.83
CA SER A 71 -4.74 -10.20 5.39
C SER A 71 -4.70 -9.71 3.95
N ASN A 72 -5.79 -9.90 3.23
CA ASN A 72 -5.86 -9.58 1.82
C ASN A 72 -6.62 -8.26 1.60
N VAL A 73 -6.17 -7.21 2.28
CA VAL A 73 -6.86 -5.91 2.27
C VAL A 73 -6.49 -5.04 1.08
N VAL A 74 -5.30 -5.25 0.49
CA VAL A 74 -4.87 -4.50 -0.69
C VAL A 74 -5.19 -5.32 -1.92
N LYS A 75 -6.25 -4.97 -2.62
CA LYS A 75 -6.65 -5.66 -3.85
C LYS A 75 -5.94 -5.08 -5.06
N GLU A 76 -5.62 -3.79 -5.02
CA GLU A 76 -4.85 -3.16 -6.08
C GLU A 76 -4.13 -1.93 -5.53
N ILE A 77 -3.09 -1.54 -6.25
CA ILE A 77 -2.36 -0.30 -5.95
C ILE A 77 -2.53 0.62 -7.15
N VAL A 78 -2.95 1.85 -6.87
CA VAL A 78 -3.13 2.89 -7.89
C VAL A 78 -2.09 3.97 -7.63
N VAL A 79 -1.23 4.23 -8.61
CA VAL A 79 -0.15 5.21 -8.49
C VAL A 79 -0.55 6.48 -9.22
N ARG A 80 -0.49 7.60 -8.54
CA ARG A 80 -0.89 8.90 -9.07
C ARG A 80 0.16 9.97 -8.82
N ALA A 81 0.03 11.05 -9.56
CA ALA A 81 0.88 12.23 -9.35
C ALA A 81 0.45 13.04 -8.14
#